data_db310628251cf2dbd52fa821c776a47d
#
_entry.id   db310628251cf2dbd52fa821c776a47d
#
_cell.length_a   1.000
_cell.length_b   1.000
_cell.length_c   1.000
_cell.angle_alpha   90.00
_cell.angle_beta   90.00
_cell.angle_gamma   90.00
#
_symmetry.space_group_name_H-M   'P 1'
#
loop_
_entity.id
_entity.type
_entity.pdbx_description
1 polymer ?
#
loop_
_entity_poly.entity_id
_entity_poly.type
_entity_poly.pdbx_seq_one_letter_code
_entity_poly.pdbx_strand_id
1 'polypeptide(L)'
;MTDPGTALSGDVLWLAAGVFAIVAGLFVLFFWYKGRPIPGEHVFRASRFSRGNLWFPTQVSVTPMSVIHYTPELFGGREHSMHISHVATVLIDRNLFFSDVLIESSGGTSPVRCHGHRKADAVEMKRLIEHYQTDHLSRAR
;
A
#
# COMPACT_ATOMS: atom_id res chain seq x y z
N MET A 1 -28.00 54.07 -0.37
CA MET A 1 -28.27 53.09 -1.44
C MET A 1 -27.46 51.89 -1.10
N THR A 2 -28.04 51.04 -0.23
CA THR A 2 -27.40 49.81 0.28
C THR A 2 -27.75 48.69 -0.68
N ASP A 3 -26.72 48.09 -1.25
CA ASP A 3 -26.81 47.05 -2.23
C ASP A 3 -27.35 45.74 -1.55
N PRO A 4 -28.51 45.19 -1.96
CA PRO A 4 -29.10 44.00 -1.30
C PRO A 4 -28.56 42.67 -1.85
N GLY A 5 -27.35 42.65 -2.39
CA GLY A 5 -26.90 41.56 -3.28
C GLY A 5 -25.96 40.48 -2.71
N THR A 6 -25.49 40.54 -1.47
CA THR A 6 -24.45 39.59 -1.04
C THR A 6 -24.49 39.08 0.42
N ALA A 7 -25.57 39.24 1.12
CA ALA A 7 -25.77 38.55 2.38
C ALA A 7 -26.38 37.17 2.07
N LEU A 8 -25.51 36.13 1.88
CA LEU A 8 -25.98 34.77 1.97
C LEU A 8 -26.73 34.63 3.29
N SER A 9 -28.04 34.32 3.22
CA SER A 9 -28.84 34.15 4.41
C SER A 9 -28.20 33.11 5.29
N GLY A 10 -28.20 33.29 6.62
CA GLY A 10 -27.56 32.37 7.55
C GLY A 10 -27.92 30.90 7.29
N ASP A 11 -29.17 30.67 6.85
CA ASP A 11 -29.67 29.33 6.50
C ASP A 11 -28.92 28.70 5.33
N VAL A 12 -28.55 29.45 4.32
CA VAL A 12 -27.76 28.96 3.16
C VAL A 12 -26.34 28.62 3.58
N LEU A 13 -25.74 29.37 4.50
CA LEU A 13 -24.44 29.05 5.05
C LEU A 13 -24.44 27.76 5.85
N TRP A 14 -25.46 27.53 6.69
CA TRP A 14 -25.60 26.27 7.46
C TRP A 14 -25.85 25.06 6.57
N LEU A 15 -26.67 25.22 5.53
CA LEU A 15 -26.87 24.17 4.52
C LEU A 15 -25.60 23.84 3.77
N ALA A 16 -24.86 24.85 3.32
CA ALA A 16 -23.57 24.65 2.65
C ALA A 16 -22.54 23.95 3.56
N ALA A 17 -22.45 24.38 4.81
CA ALA A 17 -21.59 23.73 5.80
C ALA A 17 -21.98 22.27 6.06
N GLY A 18 -23.29 21.97 6.15
CA GLY A 18 -23.81 20.63 6.30
C GLY A 18 -23.47 19.72 5.12
N VAL A 19 -23.70 20.19 3.90
CA VAL A 19 -23.34 19.46 2.68
C VAL A 19 -21.84 19.21 2.61
N PHE A 20 -21.03 20.23 2.92
CA PHE A 20 -19.57 20.07 2.94
C PHE A 20 -19.11 19.02 3.98
N ALA A 21 -19.70 19.03 5.18
CA ALA A 21 -19.36 18.06 6.22
C ALA A 21 -19.72 16.62 5.81
N ILE A 22 -20.86 16.43 5.13
CA ILE A 22 -21.29 15.12 4.61
C ILE A 22 -20.32 14.65 3.53
N VAL A 23 -19.99 15.49 2.56
CA VAL A 23 -19.05 15.16 1.48
C VAL A 23 -17.66 14.83 2.04
N ALA A 24 -17.17 15.64 2.98
CA ALA A 24 -15.89 15.38 3.64
C ALA A 24 -15.92 14.05 4.43
N GLY A 25 -17.00 13.76 5.14
CA GLY A 25 -17.20 12.50 5.85
C GLY A 25 -17.19 11.30 4.92
N LEU A 26 -17.91 11.37 3.80
CA LEU A 26 -17.92 10.31 2.78
C LEU A 26 -16.53 10.10 2.17
N PHE A 27 -15.78 11.19 1.94
CA PHE A 27 -14.41 11.13 1.43
C PHE A 27 -13.48 10.42 2.41
N VAL A 28 -13.55 10.76 3.69
CA VAL A 28 -12.77 10.09 4.75
C VAL A 28 -13.11 8.61 4.84
N LEU A 29 -14.40 8.27 4.83
CA LEU A 29 -14.88 6.88 4.86
C LEU A 29 -14.38 6.10 3.63
N PHE A 30 -14.44 6.70 2.44
CA PHE A 30 -13.96 6.08 1.21
C PHE A 30 -12.46 5.74 1.30
N PHE A 31 -11.63 6.69 1.72
CA PHE A 31 -10.18 6.46 1.87
C PHE A 31 -9.87 5.45 2.98
N TRP A 32 -10.65 5.47 4.06
CA TRP A 32 -10.49 4.52 5.15
C TRP A 32 -10.83 3.10 4.70
N TYR A 33 -11.95 2.94 3.99
CA TYR A 33 -12.39 1.65 3.45
C TYR A 33 -11.40 1.10 2.41
N LYS A 34 -10.97 1.95 1.49
CA LYS A 34 -10.05 1.54 0.41
C LYS A 34 -8.63 1.23 0.91
N GLY A 35 -8.24 1.76 2.03
CA GLY A 35 -6.95 1.48 2.66
C GLY A 35 -6.91 0.21 3.52
N ARG A 36 -7.93 -0.66 3.45
CA ARG A 36 -7.93 -1.93 4.19
C ARG A 36 -6.85 -2.87 3.66
N PRO A 37 -6.24 -3.71 4.54
CA PRO A 37 -5.31 -4.72 4.11
C PRO A 37 -6.00 -5.72 3.17
N ILE A 38 -5.25 -6.16 2.15
CA ILE A 38 -5.69 -7.28 1.29
C ILE A 38 -5.73 -8.56 2.13
N PRO A 39 -6.62 -9.52 1.79
CA PRO A 39 -6.64 -10.81 2.47
C PRO A 39 -5.33 -11.56 2.21
N GLY A 40 -4.72 -12.11 3.25
CA GLY A 40 -3.48 -12.88 3.16
C GLY A 40 -2.95 -13.22 4.54
N GLU A 41 -2.11 -14.26 4.62
CA GLU A 41 -1.54 -14.75 5.88
C GLU A 41 -0.44 -13.80 6.39
N HIS A 42 0.44 -13.36 5.49
CA HIS A 42 1.53 -12.44 5.80
C HIS A 42 1.42 -11.19 4.91
N VAL A 43 0.71 -10.18 5.40
CA VAL A 43 0.50 -8.92 4.67
C VAL A 43 1.24 -7.79 5.35
N PHE A 44 2.17 -7.19 4.63
CA PHE A 44 2.95 -6.04 5.05
C PHE A 44 2.44 -4.79 4.35
N ARG A 45 2.11 -3.77 5.11
CA ARG A 45 1.60 -2.51 4.60
C ARG A 45 2.63 -1.41 4.74
N ALA A 46 2.88 -0.68 3.66
CA ALA A 46 3.74 0.49 3.68
C ALA A 46 3.19 1.58 4.62
N SER A 47 4.09 2.36 5.20
CA SER A 47 3.71 3.48 6.04
C SER A 47 3.09 4.61 5.21
N ARG A 48 1.98 5.17 5.67
CA ARG A 48 1.35 6.35 5.05
C ARG A 48 2.25 7.59 5.08
N PHE A 49 3.22 7.64 5.98
CA PHE A 49 4.17 8.75 6.09
C PHE A 49 5.35 8.62 5.13
N SER A 50 5.45 7.52 4.38
CA SER A 50 6.46 7.37 3.35
C SER A 50 6.01 8.03 2.04
N ARG A 51 6.99 8.50 1.27
CA ARG A 51 6.76 9.19 0.01
C ARG A 51 6.00 8.29 -0.97
N GLY A 52 4.88 8.78 -1.49
CA GLY A 52 4.02 8.05 -2.43
C GLY A 52 2.93 7.17 -1.80
N ASN A 53 2.94 6.95 -0.47
CA ASN A 53 2.00 6.08 0.23
C ASN A 53 0.94 6.84 1.07
N LEU A 54 0.86 8.17 0.93
CA LEU A 54 0.02 9.01 1.79
C LEU A 54 -1.47 8.61 1.72
N TRP A 55 -1.99 8.51 0.51
CA TRP A 55 -3.41 8.21 0.27
C TRP A 55 -3.68 6.71 0.18
N PHE A 56 -2.87 6.00 -0.61
CA PHE A 56 -3.02 4.58 -0.90
C PHE A 56 -1.73 3.84 -0.61
N PRO A 57 -1.50 3.41 0.64
CA PRO A 57 -0.29 2.69 0.98
C PRO A 57 -0.23 1.35 0.25
N THR A 58 0.91 1.09 -0.37
CA THR A 58 1.19 -0.18 -1.03
C THR A 58 1.24 -1.32 -0.02
N GLN A 59 0.91 -2.51 -0.47
CA GLN A 59 0.86 -3.71 0.36
C GLN A 59 1.62 -4.84 -0.30
N VAL A 60 2.30 -5.62 0.51
CA VAL A 60 3.01 -6.82 0.05
C VAL A 60 2.46 -8.02 0.81
N SER A 61 1.98 -9.01 0.09
CA SER A 61 1.60 -10.30 0.65
C SER A 61 2.65 -11.33 0.30
N VAL A 62 3.17 -12.02 1.29
CA VAL A 62 4.13 -13.12 1.11
C VAL A 62 3.43 -14.42 1.43
N THR A 63 3.37 -15.31 0.45
CA THR A 63 2.77 -16.64 0.56
C THR A 63 3.81 -17.71 0.25
N PRO A 64 3.58 -18.99 0.59
CA PRO A 64 4.50 -20.08 0.24
C PRO A 64 4.74 -20.25 -1.26
N MET A 65 3.83 -19.73 -2.11
CA MET A 65 3.89 -19.88 -3.56
C MET A 65 4.37 -18.61 -4.27
N SER A 66 4.04 -17.43 -3.73
CA SER A 66 4.26 -16.16 -4.43
C SER A 66 4.42 -14.97 -3.49
N VAL A 67 5.10 -13.95 -3.99
CA VAL A 67 5.11 -12.61 -3.42
C VAL A 67 4.22 -11.72 -4.28
N ILE A 68 3.23 -11.10 -3.66
CA ILE A 68 2.23 -10.26 -4.32
C ILE A 68 2.43 -8.83 -3.83
N HIS A 69 2.77 -7.92 -4.74
CA HIS A 69 2.84 -6.49 -4.49
C HIS A 69 1.59 -5.81 -5.03
N TYR A 70 0.78 -5.25 -4.14
CA TYR A 70 -0.46 -4.56 -4.47
C TYR A 70 -0.31 -3.06 -4.27
N THR A 71 -0.59 -2.31 -5.31
CA THR A 71 -0.63 -0.85 -5.30
C THR A 71 -2.08 -0.40 -5.48
N PRO A 72 -2.75 0.06 -4.41
CA PRO A 72 -4.09 0.60 -4.54
C PRO A 72 -4.07 1.90 -5.36
N GLU A 73 -5.03 2.04 -6.28
CA GLU A 73 -5.24 3.26 -7.07
C GLU A 73 -6.65 3.82 -6.79
N LEU A 74 -6.93 5.07 -7.19
CA LEU A 74 -8.23 5.71 -6.95
C LEU A 74 -9.38 4.84 -7.51
N PHE A 75 -9.23 4.35 -8.73
CA PHE A 75 -10.17 3.43 -9.38
C PHE A 75 -9.48 2.08 -9.63
N GLY A 76 -9.61 1.14 -8.67
CA GLY A 76 -8.99 -0.18 -8.80
C GLY A 76 -7.70 -0.34 -7.99
N GLY A 77 -6.75 -1.04 -8.56
CA GLY A 77 -5.42 -1.29 -8.01
C GLY A 77 -4.60 -2.12 -8.99
N ARG A 78 -3.28 -2.02 -8.87
CA ARG A 78 -2.34 -2.80 -9.65
C ARG A 78 -1.73 -3.89 -8.79
N GLU A 79 -1.76 -5.11 -9.27
CA GLU A 79 -1.14 -6.25 -8.64
C GLU A 79 0.03 -6.75 -9.48
N HIS A 80 1.16 -6.95 -8.83
CA HIS A 80 2.32 -7.60 -9.42
C HIS A 80 2.64 -8.83 -8.57
N SER A 81 2.47 -10.00 -9.17
CA SER A 81 2.75 -11.28 -8.51
C SER A 81 4.01 -11.90 -9.09
N MET A 82 4.88 -12.38 -8.20
CA MET A 82 6.11 -13.11 -8.55
C MET A 82 6.11 -14.45 -7.80
N HIS A 83 6.31 -15.53 -8.54
CA HIS A 83 6.42 -16.86 -7.94
C HIS A 83 7.68 -16.96 -7.09
N ILE A 84 7.61 -17.63 -5.94
CA ILE A 84 8.71 -17.69 -4.98
C ILE A 84 9.98 -18.32 -5.57
N SER A 85 9.84 -19.29 -6.49
CA SER A 85 10.96 -19.91 -7.19
C SER A 85 11.67 -18.99 -8.17
N HIS A 86 11.04 -17.89 -8.58
CA HIS A 86 11.62 -16.90 -9.48
C HIS A 86 12.30 -15.75 -8.75
N VAL A 87 12.23 -15.69 -7.44
CA VAL A 87 12.93 -14.69 -6.66
C VAL A 87 14.42 -15.03 -6.65
N ALA A 88 15.26 -14.14 -7.15
CA ALA A 88 16.72 -14.31 -7.16
C ALA A 88 17.36 -13.70 -5.92
N THR A 89 16.99 -12.45 -5.61
CA THR A 89 17.63 -11.68 -4.53
C THR A 89 16.60 -10.79 -3.85
N VAL A 90 16.72 -10.66 -2.52
CA VAL A 90 15.94 -9.70 -1.73
C VAL A 90 16.90 -8.71 -1.08
N LEU A 91 16.88 -7.48 -1.56
CA LEU A 91 17.69 -6.37 -1.05
C LEU A 91 16.85 -5.50 -0.14
N ILE A 92 17.42 -5.04 0.96
CA ILE A 92 16.78 -4.11 1.89
C ILE A 92 17.61 -2.84 1.94
N ASP A 93 17.04 -1.75 1.42
CA ASP A 93 17.60 -0.40 1.55
C ASP A 93 17.05 0.25 2.83
N ARG A 94 17.93 0.46 3.78
CA ARG A 94 17.57 1.05 5.08
C ARG A 94 17.74 2.56 5.04
N ASN A 95 16.61 3.25 4.96
CA ASN A 95 16.56 4.70 5.11
C ASN A 95 16.44 5.11 6.60
N LEU A 96 16.44 6.41 6.86
CA LEU A 96 16.41 6.93 8.23
C LEU A 96 15.19 6.42 9.02
N PHE A 97 13.99 6.51 8.47
CA PHE A 97 12.73 6.16 9.14
C PHE A 97 12.11 4.86 8.63
N PHE A 98 12.26 4.57 7.34
CA PHE A 98 11.63 3.43 6.66
C PHE A 98 12.69 2.60 5.96
N SER A 99 12.25 1.46 5.42
CA SER A 99 13.08 0.60 4.56
C SER A 99 12.33 0.33 3.28
N ASP A 100 13.09 0.25 2.20
CA ASP A 100 12.59 -0.18 0.91
C ASP A 100 13.09 -1.61 0.66
N VAL A 101 12.22 -2.45 0.13
CA VAL A 101 12.57 -3.83 -0.21
C VAL A 101 12.54 -3.97 -1.73
N LEU A 102 13.66 -4.38 -2.30
CA LEU A 102 13.79 -4.68 -3.70
C LEU A 102 13.87 -6.20 -3.88
N ILE A 103 12.93 -6.75 -4.64
CA ILE A 103 12.86 -8.18 -4.94
C ILE A 103 13.20 -8.35 -6.41
N GLU A 104 14.32 -8.98 -6.69
CA GLU A 104 14.81 -9.23 -8.04
C GLU A 104 14.40 -10.63 -8.51
N SER A 105 14.08 -10.75 -9.79
CA SER A 105 13.69 -11.99 -10.43
C SER A 105 14.85 -12.64 -11.17
N SER A 106 14.96 -13.97 -11.09
CA SER A 106 15.87 -14.78 -11.88
C SER A 106 15.45 -14.92 -13.36
N GLY A 107 14.18 -14.63 -13.68
CA GLY A 107 13.59 -14.81 -15.02
C GLY A 107 13.59 -13.56 -15.92
N GLY A 108 14.33 -12.51 -15.58
CA GLY A 108 14.38 -11.27 -16.39
C GLY A 108 13.11 -10.42 -16.34
N THR A 109 12.16 -10.72 -15.46
CA THR A 109 11.02 -9.85 -15.18
C THR A 109 11.44 -8.63 -14.37
N SER A 110 10.70 -7.52 -14.51
CA SER A 110 11.00 -6.28 -13.78
C SER A 110 11.04 -6.52 -12.27
N PRO A 111 12.03 -5.97 -11.56
CA PRO A 111 12.13 -6.10 -10.12
C PRO A 111 10.93 -5.45 -9.43
N VAL A 112 10.50 -6.05 -8.32
CA VAL A 112 9.43 -5.51 -7.48
C VAL A 112 10.03 -4.61 -6.42
N ARG A 113 9.67 -3.33 -6.42
CA ARG A 113 10.11 -2.35 -5.43
C ARG A 113 8.98 -2.05 -4.45
N CYS A 114 9.22 -2.35 -3.18
CA CYS A 114 8.29 -2.12 -2.09
C CYS A 114 8.81 -0.96 -1.24
N HIS A 115 8.24 0.23 -1.43
CA HIS A 115 8.71 1.44 -0.77
C HIS A 115 8.03 1.69 0.57
N GLY A 116 8.81 2.20 1.53
CA GLY A 116 8.28 2.82 2.74
C GLY A 116 7.72 1.84 3.78
N HIS A 117 8.26 0.65 3.88
CA HIS A 117 7.92 -0.30 4.93
C HIS A 117 8.66 0.00 6.24
N ARG A 118 8.12 -0.46 7.36
CA ARG A 118 8.84 -0.43 8.63
C ARG A 118 10.07 -1.32 8.55
N LYS A 119 11.14 -0.96 9.26
CA LYS A 119 12.39 -1.74 9.27
C LYS A 119 12.17 -3.19 9.71
N ALA A 120 11.32 -3.42 10.70
CA ALA A 120 10.96 -4.76 11.15
C ALA A 120 10.21 -5.55 10.08
N ASP A 121 9.25 -4.91 9.40
CA ASP A 121 8.46 -5.55 8.33
C ASP A 121 9.35 -5.93 7.13
N ALA A 122 10.32 -5.09 6.77
CA ALA A 122 11.27 -5.38 5.69
C ALA A 122 12.15 -6.61 6.02
N VAL A 123 12.63 -6.71 7.24
CA VAL A 123 13.42 -7.88 7.70
C VAL A 123 12.56 -9.14 7.72
N GLU A 124 11.33 -9.04 8.20
CA GLU A 124 10.41 -10.17 8.25
C GLU A 124 9.99 -10.64 6.85
N MET A 125 9.71 -9.71 5.91
CA MET A 125 9.47 -10.05 4.50
C MET A 125 10.63 -10.86 3.92
N LYS A 126 11.86 -10.39 4.12
CA LYS A 126 13.05 -11.10 3.64
C LYS A 126 13.13 -12.49 4.24
N ARG A 127 12.99 -12.62 5.57
CA ARG A 127 13.04 -13.90 6.28
C ARG A 127 12.00 -14.89 5.76
N LEU A 128 10.76 -14.45 5.55
CA LEU A 128 9.68 -15.29 5.02
C LEU A 128 9.96 -15.75 3.59
N ILE A 129 10.43 -14.86 2.74
CA ILE A 129 10.76 -15.21 1.36
C ILE A 129 11.88 -16.27 1.32
N GLU A 130 12.96 -16.06 2.06
CA GLU A 130 14.07 -16.99 2.14
C GLU A 130 13.64 -18.36 2.73
N HIS A 131 12.77 -18.33 3.73
CA HIS A 131 12.21 -19.56 4.32
C HIS A 131 11.40 -20.35 3.28
N TYR A 132 10.46 -19.70 2.59
CA TYR A 132 9.64 -20.36 1.58
C TYR A 132 10.44 -20.82 0.36
N GLN A 133 11.50 -20.10 -0.02
CA GLN A 133 12.43 -20.57 -1.06
C GLN A 133 13.13 -21.88 -0.64
N THR A 134 13.60 -21.94 0.60
CA THR A 134 14.27 -23.13 1.13
C THR A 134 13.31 -24.31 1.16
N ASP A 135 12.08 -24.11 1.62
CA ASP A 135 11.05 -25.14 1.65
C ASP A 135 10.69 -25.63 0.23
N HIS A 136 10.60 -24.70 -0.72
CA HIS A 136 10.32 -25.04 -2.11
C HIS A 136 11.44 -25.90 -2.72
N LEU A 137 12.71 -25.57 -2.45
CA LEU A 137 13.86 -26.32 -2.92
C LEU A 137 13.95 -27.70 -2.25
N SER A 138 13.58 -27.82 -0.97
CA SER A 138 13.58 -29.10 -0.25
C SER A 138 12.52 -30.07 -0.77
N ARG A 139 11.38 -29.58 -1.23
CA ARG A 139 10.29 -30.38 -1.81
C ARG A 139 10.54 -30.80 -3.27
N ALA A 140 11.42 -30.09 -3.96
CA ALA A 140 11.77 -30.38 -5.36
C ALA A 140 12.88 -31.44 -5.50
N ARG A 141 13.47 -31.88 -4.39
CA ARG A 141 14.44 -33.02 -4.33
C ARG A 141 13.76 -34.32 -4.00
#